data_6ab1e57cd07362acabfaf09d5519699f
#
_entry.id   6ab1e57cd07362acabfaf09d5519699f
#
_cell.length_a   1.000
_cell.length_b   1.000
_cell.length_c   1.000
_cell.angle_alpha   90.00
_cell.angle_beta   90.00
_cell.angle_gamma   90.00
#
_symmetry.space_group_name_H-M   'P 1'
#
loop_
_entity.id
_entity.type
_entity.pdbx_description
1 polymer ?
#
loop_
_entity_poly.entity_id
_entity_poly.type
_entity_poly.pdbx_seq_one_letter_code
_entity_poly.pdbx_strand_id
1 'polypeptide(L)'
;MRKVLLSVILVGWSILLYAQYEGMEYYREQDPAVQAKLEQWQDLKFGFFVHWGPYSQKGYCESWTICSEDVDWIQRDTTISYDEYYRNYVGLKKTFNPVKFNPEYWADLAKEAGMKYFVFTTKHHDGFCMWDTRETDYKITSEECPFHTAPNADVVKELFRAFGERDFMIGAYFSKPDWNSPYYWSDRWQHGDRNVNYKIKEHPWMWEKFCDFTYNQVKELMTGYRNIDIIWLDGGWVAPENRGQDIKMDRI
;
A
#
# COMPACT_ATOMS: atom_id res chain seq x y z
N MET A 1 18.89 -54.37 -2.78
CA MET A 1 19.16 -53.42 -3.86
C MET A 1 18.02 -52.45 -4.16
N ARG A 2 16.73 -52.83 -4.14
CA ARG A 2 15.59 -51.91 -4.42
C ARG A 2 15.38 -50.77 -3.40
N LYS A 3 15.71 -50.95 -2.14
CA LYS A 3 15.54 -49.92 -1.08
C LYS A 3 16.59 -48.80 -1.12
N VAL A 4 17.78 -49.08 -1.62
CA VAL A 4 18.85 -48.05 -1.77
C VAL A 4 18.59 -47.13 -2.94
N LEU A 5 17.96 -47.65 -3.99
CA LEU A 5 17.62 -46.84 -5.18
C LEU A 5 16.51 -45.79 -4.86
N LEU A 6 15.53 -46.12 -4.02
CA LEU A 6 14.47 -45.18 -3.60
C LEU A 6 15.01 -44.03 -2.74
N SER A 7 16.00 -44.31 -1.88
CA SER A 7 16.60 -43.29 -1.02
C SER A 7 17.44 -42.28 -1.81
N VAL A 8 18.12 -42.72 -2.85
CA VAL A 8 18.93 -41.86 -3.71
C VAL A 8 18.03 -40.95 -4.59
N ILE A 9 16.87 -41.44 -5.01
CA ILE A 9 15.90 -40.64 -5.79
C ILE A 9 15.25 -39.56 -4.92
N LEU A 10 14.92 -39.86 -3.64
CA LEU A 10 14.36 -38.89 -2.70
C LEU A 10 15.34 -37.78 -2.31
N VAL A 11 16.62 -38.08 -2.17
CA VAL A 11 17.68 -37.11 -1.89
C VAL A 11 17.97 -36.24 -3.14
N GLY A 12 17.91 -36.83 -4.35
CA GLY A 12 18.08 -36.09 -5.61
C GLY A 12 16.96 -35.08 -5.88
N TRP A 13 15.72 -35.35 -5.43
CA TRP A 13 14.58 -34.44 -5.59
C TRP A 13 14.55 -33.32 -4.56
N SER A 14 15.11 -33.54 -3.37
CA SER A 14 15.22 -32.49 -2.36
C SER A 14 16.25 -31.39 -2.72
N ILE A 15 17.19 -31.67 -3.61
CA ILE A 15 18.19 -30.70 -4.07
C ILE A 15 17.62 -29.79 -5.19
N LEU A 16 16.52 -30.21 -5.85
CA LEU A 16 15.88 -29.43 -6.93
C LEU A 16 14.78 -28.47 -6.44
N LEU A 17 14.53 -28.40 -5.14
CA LEU A 17 13.55 -27.47 -4.53
C LEU A 17 14.20 -26.24 -3.90
N TYR A 18 15.45 -25.91 -4.24
CA TYR A 18 15.90 -24.54 -4.06
C TYR A 18 15.19 -23.71 -5.11
N ALA A 19 14.09 -23.04 -4.72
CA ALA A 19 13.56 -21.95 -5.47
C ALA A 19 14.72 -20.94 -5.64
N GLN A 20 15.32 -20.91 -6.81
CA GLN A 20 16.26 -19.88 -7.18
C GLN A 20 15.50 -18.58 -7.24
N TYR A 21 15.53 -17.81 -6.16
CA TYR A 21 15.25 -16.40 -6.17
C TYR A 21 16.46 -15.75 -6.85
N GLU A 22 16.52 -15.84 -8.19
CA GLU A 22 17.52 -15.11 -8.95
C GLU A 22 17.16 -13.64 -8.90
N GLY A 23 17.99 -12.81 -8.23
CA GLY A 23 18.17 -11.46 -8.68
C GLY A 23 17.97 -10.29 -7.75
N MET A 24 17.80 -10.45 -6.44
CA MET A 24 18.09 -9.32 -5.56
C MET A 24 19.23 -9.67 -4.61
N GLU A 25 20.38 -9.01 -4.81
CA GLU A 25 21.42 -9.00 -3.78
C GLU A 25 20.79 -8.44 -2.50
N TYR A 26 20.70 -9.28 -1.47
CA TYR A 26 20.25 -8.82 -0.16
C TYR A 26 21.36 -7.97 0.46
N TYR A 27 21.18 -6.67 0.41
CA TYR A 27 22.03 -5.74 1.15
C TYR A 27 21.64 -5.77 2.62
N ARG A 28 22.49 -6.38 3.42
CA ARG A 28 22.30 -6.36 4.87
C ARG A 28 22.36 -4.92 5.36
N GLU A 29 21.30 -4.51 6.06
CA GLU A 29 21.23 -3.21 6.74
C GLU A 29 22.47 -3.02 7.62
N GLN A 30 23.05 -1.82 7.60
CA GLN A 30 24.29 -1.50 8.33
C GLN A 30 24.02 -0.71 9.62
N ASP A 31 22.89 -0.01 9.71
CA ASP A 31 22.52 0.73 10.91
C ASP A 31 22.09 -0.25 12.02
N PRO A 32 22.79 -0.28 13.17
CA PRO A 32 22.47 -1.20 14.26
C PRO A 32 21.07 -0.99 14.84
N ALA A 33 20.53 0.24 14.83
CA ALA A 33 19.19 0.53 15.33
C ALA A 33 18.12 -0.06 14.41
N VAL A 34 18.33 0.04 13.09
CA VAL A 34 17.44 -0.57 12.09
C VAL A 34 17.54 -2.10 12.17
N GLN A 35 18.75 -2.66 12.30
CA GLN A 35 18.93 -4.11 12.49
C GLN A 35 18.15 -4.63 13.70
N ALA A 36 18.29 -3.97 14.84
CA ALA A 36 17.57 -4.36 16.06
C ALA A 36 16.04 -4.29 15.88
N LYS A 37 15.53 -3.29 15.17
CA LYS A 37 14.10 -3.16 14.87
C LYS A 37 13.61 -4.26 13.92
N LEU A 38 14.42 -4.60 12.91
CA LEU A 38 14.12 -5.70 11.99
C LEU A 38 14.08 -7.06 12.72
N GLU A 39 15.05 -7.33 13.60
CA GLU A 39 15.06 -8.54 14.44
C GLU A 39 13.82 -8.58 15.34
N GLN A 40 13.47 -7.48 16.00
CA GLN A 40 12.27 -7.36 16.81
C GLN A 40 11.01 -7.69 15.99
N TRP A 41 10.88 -7.12 14.79
CA TRP A 41 9.74 -7.40 13.91
C TRP A 41 9.70 -8.86 13.44
N GLN A 42 10.85 -9.42 13.04
CA GLN A 42 10.97 -10.82 12.63
C GLN A 42 10.56 -11.79 13.75
N ASP A 43 10.86 -11.45 15.00
CA ASP A 43 10.50 -12.27 16.17
C ASP A 43 9.01 -12.25 16.50
N LEU A 44 8.25 -11.28 16.02
CA LEU A 44 6.79 -11.26 16.17
C LEU A 44 6.09 -12.37 15.38
N LYS A 45 6.67 -12.85 14.28
CA LYS A 45 6.24 -13.98 13.43
C LYS A 45 4.86 -13.86 12.80
N PHE A 46 3.86 -13.34 13.49
CA PHE A 46 2.47 -13.36 13.06
C PHE A 46 1.83 -11.98 13.22
N GLY A 47 1.27 -11.46 12.13
CA GLY A 47 0.65 -10.15 12.10
C GLY A 47 -0.61 -10.10 11.27
N PHE A 48 -1.29 -8.97 11.34
CA PHE A 48 -2.50 -8.67 10.60
C PHE A 48 -2.21 -7.59 9.56
N PHE A 49 -2.23 -7.96 8.29
CA PHE A 49 -2.05 -7.03 7.18
C PHE A 49 -3.39 -6.85 6.46
N VAL A 50 -3.86 -5.60 6.33
CA VAL A 50 -5.18 -5.29 5.79
C VAL A 50 -5.08 -4.32 4.63
N HIS A 51 -5.62 -4.73 3.47
CA HIS A 51 -5.95 -3.85 2.35
C HIS A 51 -7.45 -3.54 2.39
N TRP A 52 -7.79 -2.27 2.59
CA TRP A 52 -9.17 -1.83 2.65
C TRP A 52 -9.33 -0.39 2.18
N GLY A 53 -10.34 -0.16 1.35
CA GLY A 53 -10.63 1.15 0.78
C GLY A 53 -11.93 1.12 -0.03
N PRO A 54 -12.27 2.17 -0.80
CA PRO A 54 -13.51 2.26 -1.58
C PRO A 54 -13.72 1.09 -2.54
N TYR A 55 -12.65 0.49 -3.06
CA TYR A 55 -12.65 -0.66 -3.96
C TYR A 55 -13.34 -1.90 -3.35
N SER A 56 -13.34 -2.02 -2.04
CA SER A 56 -13.99 -3.14 -1.33
C SER A 56 -15.51 -3.18 -1.55
N GLN A 57 -16.16 -2.06 -1.88
CA GLN A 57 -17.59 -1.99 -2.18
C GLN A 57 -17.97 -2.81 -3.42
N LYS A 58 -17.02 -3.02 -4.32
CA LYS A 58 -17.20 -3.77 -5.57
C LYS A 58 -16.57 -5.15 -5.54
N GLY A 59 -15.88 -5.51 -4.45
CA GLY A 59 -15.08 -6.73 -4.38
C GLY A 59 -13.88 -6.70 -5.33
N TYR A 60 -13.39 -5.51 -5.69
CA TYR A 60 -12.18 -5.38 -6.50
C TYR A 60 -10.94 -5.74 -5.70
N CYS A 61 -9.95 -6.34 -6.37
CA CYS A 61 -8.65 -6.55 -5.79
C CYS A 61 -7.89 -5.23 -5.79
N GLU A 62 -8.03 -4.48 -4.71
CA GLU A 62 -7.53 -3.13 -4.47
C GLU A 62 -7.80 -2.19 -5.67
N SER A 63 -6.82 -1.37 -6.06
CA SER A 63 -6.96 -0.41 -7.15
C SER A 63 -6.59 -0.95 -8.53
N TRP A 64 -6.18 -2.21 -8.65
CA TRP A 64 -5.59 -2.74 -9.89
C TRP A 64 -6.52 -2.73 -11.11
N THR A 65 -7.84 -2.71 -10.90
CA THR A 65 -8.78 -2.64 -12.02
C THR A 65 -8.66 -1.38 -12.86
N ILE A 66 -8.13 -0.27 -12.31
CA ILE A 66 -7.88 0.96 -13.07
C ILE A 66 -6.55 0.94 -13.84
N CYS A 67 -5.73 -0.10 -13.61
CA CYS A 67 -4.46 -0.35 -14.32
C CYS A 67 -4.35 -1.82 -14.76
N SER A 68 -5.45 -2.39 -15.24
CA SER A 68 -5.54 -3.81 -15.57
C SER A 68 -4.69 -4.25 -16.76
N GLU A 69 -4.19 -3.30 -17.56
CA GLU A 69 -3.29 -3.56 -18.68
C GLU A 69 -1.94 -4.12 -18.23
N ASP A 70 -1.57 -3.86 -16.98
CA ASP A 70 -0.29 -4.31 -16.40
C ASP A 70 -0.40 -5.65 -15.66
N VAL A 71 -1.61 -6.19 -15.53
CA VAL A 71 -1.87 -7.43 -14.79
C VAL A 71 -2.85 -8.32 -15.55
N ASP A 72 -2.58 -9.62 -15.59
CA ASP A 72 -3.37 -10.61 -16.32
C ASP A 72 -4.45 -11.29 -15.45
N TRP A 73 -4.35 -11.16 -14.13
CA TRP A 73 -5.22 -11.83 -13.15
C TRP A 73 -6.44 -11.00 -12.75
N ILE A 74 -6.56 -9.74 -13.20
CA ILE A 74 -7.72 -8.88 -12.96
C ILE A 74 -8.12 -8.14 -14.23
N GLN A 75 -9.42 -7.96 -14.42
CA GLN A 75 -9.95 -7.23 -15.57
C GLN A 75 -10.95 -6.18 -15.11
N ARG A 76 -10.95 -5.02 -15.80
CA ARG A 76 -12.00 -4.04 -15.66
C ARG A 76 -13.18 -4.36 -16.59
N ASP A 77 -14.30 -3.74 -16.35
CA ASP A 77 -15.43 -3.72 -17.29
C ASP A 77 -15.02 -2.96 -18.58
N THR A 78 -14.99 -3.68 -19.69
CA THR A 78 -14.65 -3.15 -21.01
C THR A 78 -15.89 -2.77 -21.85
N THR A 79 -17.10 -2.90 -21.31
CA THR A 79 -18.35 -2.48 -21.97
C THR A 79 -18.52 -0.96 -21.98
N ILE A 80 -17.76 -0.24 -21.15
CA ILE A 80 -17.68 1.20 -21.06
C ILE A 80 -16.27 1.69 -21.41
N SER A 81 -16.13 2.97 -21.76
CA SER A 81 -14.82 3.56 -22.02
C SER A 81 -13.93 3.56 -20.77
N TYR A 82 -12.60 3.58 -20.98
CA TYR A 82 -11.65 3.68 -19.84
C TYR A 82 -11.93 4.92 -18.98
N ASP A 83 -12.15 6.07 -19.60
CA ASP A 83 -12.40 7.33 -18.87
C ASP A 83 -13.69 7.28 -18.04
N GLU A 84 -14.70 6.61 -18.56
CA GLU A 84 -15.94 6.38 -17.80
C GLU A 84 -15.71 5.41 -16.64
N TYR A 85 -14.99 4.33 -16.89
CA TYR A 85 -14.61 3.38 -15.84
C TYR A 85 -13.82 4.05 -14.73
N TYR A 86 -12.78 4.81 -15.09
CA TYR A 86 -11.95 5.53 -14.14
C TYR A 86 -12.76 6.54 -13.30
N ARG A 87 -13.61 7.34 -13.95
CA ARG A 87 -14.52 8.26 -13.23
C ARG A 87 -15.46 7.52 -12.27
N ASN A 88 -16.02 6.39 -12.68
CA ASN A 88 -16.88 5.57 -11.85
C ASN A 88 -16.11 5.00 -10.64
N TYR A 89 -14.88 4.57 -10.86
CA TYR A 89 -14.00 4.08 -9.80
C TYR A 89 -13.70 5.18 -8.76
N VAL A 90 -13.21 6.33 -9.22
CA VAL A 90 -12.93 7.49 -8.33
C VAL A 90 -14.22 7.95 -7.62
N GLY A 91 -15.36 7.82 -8.28
CA GLY A 91 -16.69 8.09 -7.72
C GLY A 91 -17.10 7.17 -6.57
N LEU A 92 -16.43 6.04 -6.35
CA LEU A 92 -16.73 5.12 -5.24
C LEU A 92 -16.63 5.79 -3.87
N LYS A 93 -15.82 6.83 -3.71
CA LYS A 93 -15.75 7.63 -2.48
C LYS A 93 -17.12 8.19 -2.07
N LYS A 94 -17.99 8.53 -3.04
CA LYS A 94 -19.30 9.13 -2.79
C LYS A 94 -20.33 8.17 -2.19
N THR A 95 -20.03 6.88 -2.21
CA THR A 95 -20.86 5.83 -1.62
C THR A 95 -20.16 5.06 -0.51
N PHE A 96 -18.88 5.37 -0.25
CA PHE A 96 -18.08 4.70 0.77
C PHE A 96 -18.52 5.14 2.16
N ASN A 97 -19.35 4.33 2.79
CA ASN A 97 -19.92 4.62 4.12
C ASN A 97 -19.86 3.38 5.02
N PRO A 98 -18.69 3.05 5.59
CA PRO A 98 -18.48 1.86 6.38
C PRO A 98 -19.03 1.98 7.82
N VAL A 99 -20.33 2.15 7.98
CA VAL A 99 -21.00 2.36 9.27
C VAL A 99 -20.80 1.24 10.29
N LYS A 100 -20.34 0.06 9.86
CA LYS A 100 -20.00 -1.07 10.74
C LYS A 100 -18.54 -1.09 11.16
N PHE A 101 -17.75 -0.10 10.77
CA PHE A 101 -16.35 0.00 11.16
C PHE A 101 -16.21 0.08 12.67
N ASN A 102 -15.51 -0.87 13.24
CA ASN A 102 -15.26 -0.97 14.68
C ASN A 102 -13.79 -1.38 14.91
N PRO A 103 -12.91 -0.39 15.11
CA PRO A 103 -11.47 -0.64 15.26
C PRO A 103 -11.14 -1.47 16.51
N GLU A 104 -11.91 -1.33 17.59
CA GLU A 104 -11.72 -2.09 18.83
C GLU A 104 -11.96 -3.58 18.57
N TYR A 105 -13.06 -3.90 17.91
CA TYR A 105 -13.41 -5.28 17.58
C TYR A 105 -12.34 -5.95 16.70
N TRP A 106 -11.79 -5.21 15.71
CA TRP A 106 -10.71 -5.74 14.88
C TRP A 106 -9.46 -6.04 15.68
N ALA A 107 -9.09 -5.11 16.57
CA ALA A 107 -7.90 -5.26 17.40
C ALA A 107 -8.05 -6.39 18.44
N ASP A 108 -9.24 -6.56 19.02
CA ASP A 108 -9.54 -7.65 19.95
C ASP A 108 -9.45 -9.02 19.25
N LEU A 109 -10.05 -9.17 18.08
CA LEU A 109 -9.96 -10.40 17.29
C LEU A 109 -8.52 -10.74 16.88
N ALA A 110 -7.75 -9.74 16.46
CA ALA A 110 -6.35 -9.95 16.10
C ALA A 110 -5.51 -10.38 17.31
N LYS A 111 -5.76 -9.78 18.48
CA LYS A 111 -5.10 -10.16 19.74
C LYS A 111 -5.47 -11.57 20.17
N GLU A 112 -6.74 -11.94 20.11
CA GLU A 112 -7.24 -13.28 20.42
C GLU A 112 -6.63 -14.34 19.49
N ALA A 113 -6.47 -14.00 18.20
CA ALA A 113 -5.78 -14.85 17.21
C ALA A 113 -4.26 -14.97 17.45
N GLY A 114 -3.69 -14.23 18.41
CA GLY A 114 -2.26 -14.25 18.73
C GLY A 114 -1.38 -13.40 17.82
N MET A 115 -1.96 -12.52 17.01
CA MET A 115 -1.22 -11.58 16.17
C MET A 115 -0.47 -10.55 17.02
N LYS A 116 0.67 -10.05 16.53
CA LYS A 116 1.60 -9.19 17.29
C LYS A 116 1.92 -7.87 16.60
N TYR A 117 1.73 -7.77 15.29
CA TYR A 117 1.88 -6.52 14.55
C TYR A 117 0.69 -6.32 13.62
N PHE A 118 0.45 -5.07 13.27
CA PHE A 118 -0.65 -4.64 12.42
C PHE A 118 -0.12 -3.72 11.34
N VAL A 119 -0.40 -4.03 10.07
CA VAL A 119 -0.08 -3.16 8.93
C VAL A 119 -1.37 -2.82 8.21
N PHE A 120 -1.63 -1.53 8.06
CA PHE A 120 -2.83 -1.03 7.40
C PHE A 120 -2.50 -0.24 6.14
N THR A 121 -3.25 -0.47 5.07
CA THR A 121 -3.18 0.31 3.84
C THR A 121 -3.72 1.71 4.08
N THR A 122 -2.86 2.65 4.43
CA THR A 122 -3.24 4.05 4.62
C THR A 122 -3.69 4.67 3.30
N LYS A 123 -3.00 4.32 2.21
CA LYS A 123 -3.30 4.69 0.82
C LYS A 123 -2.81 3.59 -0.12
N HIS A 124 -3.68 3.09 -1.03
CA HIS A 124 -3.27 2.23 -2.14
C HIS A 124 -2.93 3.08 -3.39
N HIS A 125 -2.63 2.45 -4.51
CA HIS A 125 -2.19 3.13 -5.74
C HIS A 125 -3.24 4.09 -6.33
N ASP A 126 -4.53 3.90 -6.04
CA ASP A 126 -5.60 4.81 -6.44
C ASP A 126 -5.55 6.18 -5.77
N GLY A 127 -4.71 6.34 -4.76
CA GLY A 127 -4.55 7.62 -4.06
C GLY A 127 -5.60 7.91 -2.99
N PHE A 128 -6.59 7.01 -2.76
CA PHE A 128 -7.59 7.27 -1.72
C PHE A 128 -6.99 7.15 -0.32
N CYS A 129 -7.01 8.24 0.42
CA CYS A 129 -6.42 8.34 1.75
C CYS A 129 -7.42 7.95 2.83
N MET A 130 -7.08 6.96 3.65
CA MET A 130 -7.89 6.49 4.77
C MET A 130 -7.65 7.30 6.07
N TRP A 131 -6.99 8.47 5.97
CA TRP A 131 -6.71 9.41 7.04
C TRP A 131 -7.03 10.85 6.63
N ASP A 132 -7.03 11.77 7.58
CA ASP A 132 -7.32 13.19 7.35
C ASP A 132 -6.10 13.95 6.82
N THR A 133 -5.64 13.60 5.61
CA THR A 133 -4.56 14.32 4.94
C THR A 133 -4.98 15.73 4.54
N ARG A 134 -4.02 16.66 4.49
CA ARG A 134 -4.19 18.02 3.95
C ARG A 134 -3.78 18.13 2.48
N GLU A 135 -3.17 17.10 1.94
CA GLU A 135 -2.56 17.12 0.61
C GLU A 135 -3.57 16.87 -0.53
N THR A 136 -4.73 16.25 -0.21
CA THR A 136 -5.78 15.95 -1.20
C THR A 136 -7.15 15.85 -0.55
N ASP A 137 -8.19 16.12 -1.35
CA ASP A 137 -9.60 15.87 -0.98
C ASP A 137 -10.08 14.45 -1.36
N TYR A 138 -9.21 13.63 -1.97
CA TYR A 138 -9.49 12.23 -2.24
C TYR A 138 -9.19 11.39 -1.00
N LYS A 139 -10.03 11.57 0.02
CA LYS A 139 -9.86 11.00 1.36
C LYS A 139 -11.20 10.67 2.02
N ILE A 140 -11.14 9.79 3.03
CA ILE A 140 -12.33 9.31 3.76
C ILE A 140 -13.00 10.42 4.59
N THR A 141 -12.26 11.42 5.01
CA THR A 141 -12.76 12.59 5.78
C THR A 141 -13.25 13.73 4.88
N SER A 142 -13.23 13.57 3.55
CA SER A 142 -13.76 14.55 2.60
C SER A 142 -15.29 14.67 2.72
N GLU A 143 -15.84 15.88 2.57
CA GLU A 143 -17.30 16.13 2.54
C GLU A 143 -18.03 15.33 1.46
N GLU A 144 -17.34 14.93 0.40
CA GLU A 144 -17.90 14.04 -0.64
C GLU A 144 -18.00 12.57 -0.22
N CYS A 145 -17.33 12.17 0.87
CA CYS A 145 -17.40 10.81 1.41
C CYS A 145 -18.44 10.76 2.54
N PRO A 146 -19.53 9.99 2.44
CA PRO A 146 -20.59 9.97 3.45
C PRO A 146 -20.10 9.66 4.87
N PHE A 147 -19.01 8.92 4.99
CA PHE A 147 -18.44 8.57 6.29
C PHE A 147 -17.76 9.73 7.02
N HIS A 148 -17.52 10.87 6.35
CA HIS A 148 -16.84 12.03 6.96
C HIS A 148 -17.50 12.56 8.25
N THR A 149 -18.81 12.36 8.41
CA THR A 149 -19.56 12.80 9.61
C THR A 149 -19.44 11.85 10.78
N ALA A 150 -18.89 10.65 10.58
CA ALA A 150 -18.71 9.69 11.65
C ALA A 150 -17.62 10.18 12.65
N PRO A 151 -17.81 10.00 13.96
CA PRO A 151 -16.81 10.42 14.94
C PRO A 151 -15.45 9.69 14.78
N ASN A 152 -15.45 8.54 14.11
CA ASN A 152 -14.30 7.70 13.79
C ASN A 152 -13.94 7.74 12.29
N ALA A 153 -14.23 8.85 11.61
CA ALA A 153 -14.00 9.00 10.16
C ALA A 153 -12.53 8.91 9.76
N ASP A 154 -11.60 9.34 10.60
CA ASP A 154 -10.18 9.13 10.39
C ASP A 154 -9.82 7.68 10.78
N VAL A 155 -9.95 6.79 9.81
CA VAL A 155 -9.81 5.34 10.01
C VAL A 155 -8.40 4.97 10.46
N VAL A 156 -7.37 5.59 9.89
CA VAL A 156 -5.97 5.34 10.29
C VAL A 156 -5.75 5.69 11.75
N LYS A 157 -6.23 6.85 12.18
CA LYS A 157 -6.13 7.29 13.57
C LYS A 157 -6.75 6.27 14.52
N GLU A 158 -7.96 5.85 14.23
CA GLU A 158 -8.71 4.95 15.11
C GLU A 158 -8.12 3.54 15.14
N LEU A 159 -7.69 3.01 14.00
CA LEU A 159 -7.02 1.71 13.93
C LEU A 159 -5.69 1.74 14.69
N PHE A 160 -4.83 2.74 14.43
CA PHE A 160 -3.53 2.81 15.07
C PHE A 160 -3.65 3.02 16.58
N ARG A 161 -4.68 3.77 17.04
CA ARG A 161 -5.00 3.86 18.46
C ARG A 161 -5.42 2.50 19.02
N ALA A 162 -6.42 1.85 18.44
CA ALA A 162 -7.01 0.62 18.98
C ALA A 162 -5.99 -0.53 19.04
N PHE A 163 -5.21 -0.72 17.99
CA PHE A 163 -4.15 -1.75 17.96
C PHE A 163 -2.99 -1.39 18.88
N GLY A 164 -2.57 -0.14 18.90
CA GLY A 164 -1.48 0.30 19.77
C GLY A 164 -1.81 0.24 21.26
N GLU A 165 -3.08 0.41 21.67
CA GLU A 165 -3.52 0.20 23.06
C GLU A 165 -3.49 -1.28 23.49
N ARG A 166 -3.34 -2.18 22.53
CA ARG A 166 -3.22 -3.63 22.74
C ARG A 166 -1.81 -4.16 22.51
N ASP A 167 -0.81 -3.28 22.50
CA ASP A 167 0.62 -3.57 22.37
C ASP A 167 1.03 -4.20 21.01
N PHE A 168 0.29 -3.89 19.94
CA PHE A 168 0.72 -4.24 18.59
C PHE A 168 1.82 -3.29 18.11
N MET A 169 2.81 -3.83 17.40
CA MET A 169 3.69 -3.04 16.56
C MET A 169 2.87 -2.49 15.38
N ILE A 170 2.94 -1.18 15.15
CA ILE A 170 2.08 -0.48 14.19
C ILE A 170 2.83 -0.22 12.88
N GLY A 171 2.21 -0.63 11.78
CA GLY A 171 2.71 -0.45 10.44
C GLY A 171 1.76 0.36 9.55
N ALA A 172 2.33 1.31 8.82
CA ALA A 172 1.65 2.04 7.76
C ALA A 172 2.11 1.50 6.40
N TYR A 173 1.21 0.86 5.66
CA TYR A 173 1.42 0.65 4.23
C TYR A 173 1.10 1.96 3.50
N PHE A 174 2.01 2.39 2.67
CA PHE A 174 1.88 3.59 1.86
C PHE A 174 2.32 3.30 0.43
N SER A 175 1.43 3.55 -0.51
CA SER A 175 1.74 3.46 -1.94
C SER A 175 2.59 4.64 -2.39
N LYS A 176 3.75 4.38 -2.99
CA LYS A 176 4.59 5.41 -3.62
C LYS A 176 3.90 6.02 -4.85
N PRO A 177 3.38 5.24 -5.83
CA PRO A 177 2.56 5.80 -6.90
C PRO A 177 1.21 6.30 -6.37
N ASP A 178 0.63 7.26 -7.09
CA ASP A 178 -0.70 7.80 -6.81
C ASP A 178 -1.41 8.09 -8.12
N TRP A 179 -2.30 7.18 -8.51
CA TRP A 179 -3.00 7.25 -9.80
C TRP A 179 -4.14 8.27 -9.83
N ASN A 180 -4.39 8.97 -8.73
CA ASN A 180 -5.32 10.10 -8.66
C ASN A 180 -4.59 11.45 -8.60
N SER A 181 -3.31 11.46 -8.27
CA SER A 181 -2.53 12.69 -8.24
C SER A 181 -2.31 13.25 -9.65
N PRO A 182 -2.67 14.52 -9.93
CA PRO A 182 -2.43 15.14 -11.21
C PRO A 182 -0.93 15.32 -11.52
N TYR A 183 -0.08 15.08 -10.55
CA TYR A 183 1.38 15.11 -10.67
C TYR A 183 1.99 13.73 -10.95
N TYR A 184 1.21 12.64 -10.86
CA TYR A 184 1.63 11.29 -11.23
C TYR A 184 0.90 10.81 -12.49
N TRP A 185 -0.45 10.80 -12.48
CA TRP A 185 -1.31 10.61 -13.65
C TRP A 185 -2.01 11.92 -13.97
N SER A 186 -1.42 12.67 -14.91
CA SER A 186 -1.98 13.95 -15.32
C SER A 186 -3.03 13.76 -16.40
N ASP A 187 -4.16 14.47 -16.29
CA ASP A 187 -5.24 14.49 -17.28
C ASP A 187 -4.82 15.05 -18.66
N ARG A 188 -3.58 15.58 -18.76
CA ARG A 188 -3.03 16.07 -20.04
C ARG A 188 -2.61 14.95 -20.98
N TRP A 189 -2.39 13.75 -20.45
CA TRP A 189 -1.95 12.57 -21.20
C TRP A 189 -2.80 11.38 -20.83
N GLN A 190 -2.89 10.43 -21.78
CA GLN A 190 -3.61 9.18 -21.54
C GLN A 190 -2.96 8.40 -20.39
N HIS A 191 -3.77 7.80 -19.53
CA HIS A 191 -3.33 6.82 -18.58
C HIS A 191 -3.00 5.52 -19.36
N GLY A 192 -1.81 5.02 -19.20
CA GLY A 192 -1.35 3.87 -19.98
C GLY A 192 -1.03 2.66 -19.12
N ASP A 193 0.00 2.78 -18.33
CA ASP A 193 0.51 1.74 -17.43
C ASP A 193 0.63 2.28 -16.00
N ARG A 194 1.13 1.47 -15.08
CA ARG A 194 1.29 1.82 -13.66
C ARG A 194 2.24 2.99 -13.38
N ASN A 195 3.00 3.42 -14.37
CA ASN A 195 4.01 4.47 -14.20
C ASN A 195 3.42 5.87 -14.39
N VAL A 196 4.25 6.88 -14.08
CA VAL A 196 3.97 8.26 -14.44
C VAL A 196 3.66 8.38 -15.94
N ASN A 197 2.59 9.11 -16.29
CA ASN A 197 2.08 9.16 -17.66
C ASN A 197 2.67 10.29 -18.52
N TYR A 198 3.78 10.88 -18.08
CA TYR A 198 4.52 11.90 -18.81
C TYR A 198 6.03 11.67 -18.69
N LYS A 199 6.81 12.38 -19.51
CA LYS A 199 8.28 12.33 -19.42
C LYS A 199 8.77 13.32 -18.37
N ILE A 200 9.31 12.81 -17.27
CA ILE A 200 9.81 13.63 -16.15
C ILE A 200 10.82 14.67 -16.60
N LYS A 201 11.75 14.31 -17.53
CA LYS A 201 12.76 15.24 -18.06
C LYS A 201 12.17 16.44 -18.81
N GLU A 202 10.98 16.29 -19.40
CA GLU A 202 10.28 17.37 -20.10
C GLU A 202 9.41 18.22 -19.14
N HIS A 203 8.99 17.64 -18.01
CA HIS A 203 8.13 18.29 -17.02
C HIS A 203 8.65 18.11 -15.58
N PRO A 204 9.91 18.49 -15.28
CA PRO A 204 10.53 18.20 -13.97
C PRO A 204 9.79 18.84 -12.80
N TRP A 205 9.17 19.99 -13.02
CA TRP A 205 8.40 20.68 -11.98
C TRP A 205 7.17 19.87 -11.50
N MET A 206 6.56 19.06 -12.37
CA MET A 206 5.45 18.18 -11.97
C MET A 206 5.95 17.08 -11.05
N TRP A 207 7.10 16.48 -11.39
CA TRP A 207 7.70 15.44 -10.56
C TRP A 207 8.14 15.98 -9.19
N GLU A 208 8.72 17.19 -9.13
CA GLU A 208 9.04 17.84 -7.87
C GLU A 208 7.79 18.05 -6.99
N LYS A 209 6.68 18.46 -7.59
CA LYS A 209 5.39 18.57 -6.89
C LYS A 209 4.90 17.22 -6.37
N PHE A 210 5.10 16.16 -7.13
CA PHE A 210 4.78 14.80 -6.68
C PHE A 210 5.67 14.34 -5.51
N CYS A 211 6.96 14.65 -5.57
CA CYS A 211 7.88 14.38 -4.47
C CYS A 211 7.47 15.13 -3.18
N ASP A 212 7.13 16.41 -3.30
CA ASP A 212 6.65 17.21 -2.15
C ASP A 212 5.34 16.67 -1.59
N PHE A 213 4.39 16.32 -2.45
CA PHE A 213 3.12 15.70 -2.08
C PHE A 213 3.35 14.39 -1.30
N THR A 214 4.19 13.52 -1.82
CA THR A 214 4.52 12.23 -1.19
C THR A 214 5.20 12.44 0.17
N TYR A 215 6.21 13.31 0.21
CA TYR A 215 6.91 13.65 1.44
C TYR A 215 5.95 14.19 2.52
N ASN A 216 5.06 15.12 2.15
CA ASN A 216 4.14 15.73 3.09
C ASN A 216 3.16 14.69 3.66
N GLN A 217 2.63 13.80 2.82
CA GLN A 217 1.74 12.73 3.26
C GLN A 217 2.44 11.76 4.23
N VAL A 218 3.65 11.33 3.92
CA VAL A 218 4.43 10.48 4.83
C VAL A 218 4.74 11.22 6.13
N LYS A 219 5.13 12.50 6.06
CA LYS A 219 5.36 13.34 7.24
C LYS A 219 4.12 13.45 8.12
N GLU A 220 2.92 13.65 7.53
CA GLU A 220 1.65 13.66 8.29
C GLU A 220 1.47 12.36 9.08
N LEU A 221 1.63 11.21 8.42
CA LEU A 221 1.52 9.91 9.05
C LEU A 221 2.53 9.73 10.19
N MET A 222 3.80 10.03 9.94
CA MET A 222 4.89 9.81 10.90
C MET A 222 4.87 10.78 12.09
N THR A 223 4.23 11.95 11.98
CA THR A 223 4.24 12.99 13.04
C THR A 223 2.87 13.27 13.65
N GLY A 224 1.79 12.96 12.95
CA GLY A 224 0.42 13.29 13.37
C GLY A 224 -0.34 12.13 14.03
N TYR A 225 0.18 10.93 13.92
CA TYR A 225 -0.46 9.71 14.40
C TYR A 225 0.38 9.04 15.51
N ARG A 226 -0.19 8.02 16.17
CA ARG A 226 0.56 7.23 17.15
C ARG A 226 1.86 6.71 16.51
N ASN A 227 2.90 6.48 17.32
CA ASN A 227 4.18 5.98 16.84
C ASN A 227 4.01 4.82 15.85
N ILE A 228 4.45 5.05 14.62
CA ILE A 228 4.50 4.03 13.58
C ILE A 228 5.87 3.36 13.68
N ASP A 229 5.87 2.04 13.79
CA ASP A 229 7.08 1.23 13.91
C ASP A 229 7.59 0.75 12.56
N ILE A 230 6.67 0.57 11.60
CA ILE A 230 6.94 0.04 10.26
C ILE A 230 6.32 0.97 9.24
N ILE A 231 7.10 1.43 8.27
CA ILE A 231 6.59 2.01 7.05
C ILE A 231 6.80 1.02 5.90
N TRP A 232 5.69 0.60 5.27
CA TRP A 232 5.73 -0.30 4.12
C TRP A 232 5.52 0.52 2.85
N LEU A 233 6.60 0.81 2.15
CA LEU A 233 6.57 1.60 0.92
C LEU A 233 6.39 0.67 -0.29
N ASP A 234 5.18 0.60 -0.82
CA ASP A 234 4.87 -0.20 -2.00
C ASP A 234 5.03 0.58 -3.32
N GLY A 235 4.97 -0.14 -4.44
CA GLY A 235 5.22 0.42 -5.76
C GLY A 235 6.70 0.40 -6.11
N GLY A 236 7.33 -0.79 -6.10
CA GLY A 236 8.75 -0.97 -6.39
C GLY A 236 9.21 -0.40 -7.73
N TRP A 237 8.29 -0.26 -8.70
CA TRP A 237 8.58 0.38 -10.00
C TRP A 237 8.80 1.91 -9.92
N VAL A 238 8.38 2.59 -8.84
CA VAL A 238 8.71 3.99 -8.60
C VAL A 238 10.12 4.05 -8.03
N ALA A 239 11.07 4.12 -8.94
CA ALA A 239 12.50 4.08 -8.67
C ALA A 239 13.27 4.88 -9.75
N PRO A 240 14.46 5.41 -9.43
CA PRO A 240 15.26 6.21 -10.36
C PRO A 240 15.54 5.51 -11.69
N GLU A 241 15.75 4.19 -11.66
CA GLU A 241 16.08 3.35 -12.81
C GLU A 241 14.90 3.23 -13.78
N ASN A 242 13.67 3.38 -13.30
CA ASN A 242 12.47 3.29 -14.09
C ASN A 242 11.94 4.70 -14.44
N ARG A 243 12.17 5.14 -15.67
CA ARG A 243 11.71 6.44 -16.22
C ARG A 243 12.20 7.67 -15.42
N GLY A 244 13.16 7.49 -14.52
CA GLY A 244 13.64 8.55 -13.64
C GLY A 244 12.68 8.89 -12.50
N GLN A 245 11.86 7.94 -12.06
CA GLN A 245 10.87 8.12 -10.99
C GLN A 245 11.53 8.13 -9.59
N ASP A 246 12.48 9.02 -9.39
CA ASP A 246 13.14 9.24 -8.10
C ASP A 246 12.27 10.13 -7.21
N ILE A 247 11.65 9.55 -6.18
CA ILE A 247 10.87 10.29 -5.16
C ILE A 247 11.72 10.84 -4.02
N LYS A 248 13.04 10.78 -4.14
CA LYS A 248 13.99 11.28 -3.14
C LYS A 248 13.81 10.57 -1.78
N MET A 249 13.96 9.24 -1.81
CA MET A 249 13.81 8.41 -0.60
C MET A 249 14.66 8.87 0.57
N ASP A 250 15.85 9.43 0.31
CA ASP A 250 16.74 9.99 1.35
C ASP A 250 16.11 11.16 2.13
N ARG A 251 15.06 11.77 1.57
CA ARG A 251 14.31 12.85 2.21
C ARG A 251 13.16 12.32 3.09
N ILE A 252 12.63 11.16 2.73
CA ILE A 252 11.50 10.51 3.39
C ILE A 252 11.97 9.76 4.63
#